data_c04b084e794a5c4a476c4ad7f454799b
#
_entry.id   c04b084e794a5c4a476c4ad7f454799b
#
_cell.length_a   1.000
_cell.length_b   1.000
_cell.length_c   1.000
_cell.angle_alpha   90.00
_cell.angle_beta   90.00
_cell.angle_gamma   90.00
#
_symmetry.space_group_name_H-M   'P 1'
#
loop_
_entity.id
_entity.type
_entity.pdbx_description
1 polymer ?
#
loop_
_entity_poly.entity_id
_entity_poly.type
_entity_poly.pdbx_seq_one_letter_code
_entity_poly.pdbx_strand_id
1 'polypeptide(L)'
;MSHPKVTVLFNTVATEAKGDGELLNAVHIKNNQTGEEKDLQVNGLFYAIGHIPATSVFKGLVDLDEDGYMLTKPGTSLTSVHGVFAAGDVQDKKYRQAVTSAGSGCIAALDAERLLAEEEADGA
;
A
#
# COMPACT_ATOMS: atom_id res chain seq x y z
N MET A 1 -5.88 25.38 -10.16
CA MET A 1 -4.94 25.34 -9.01
C MET A 1 -3.58 25.77 -9.53
N SER A 2 -3.10 26.92 -9.11
CA SER A 2 -1.76 27.37 -9.46
C SER A 2 -0.94 27.56 -8.19
N HIS A 3 0.10 26.79 -8.03
CA HIS A 3 1.08 26.96 -6.96
C HIS A 3 2.44 27.25 -7.62
N PRO A 4 3.20 28.29 -7.17
CA PRO A 4 4.40 28.74 -7.90
C PRO A 4 5.52 27.70 -8.01
N LYS A 5 5.50 26.66 -7.18
CA LYS A 5 6.48 25.57 -7.17
C LYS A 5 5.95 24.26 -7.80
N VAL A 6 4.75 24.28 -8.41
CA VAL A 6 4.15 23.08 -8.99
C VAL A 6 3.87 23.32 -10.46
N THR A 7 4.38 22.44 -11.30
CA THR A 7 4.08 22.39 -12.74
C THR A 7 3.34 21.10 -13.04
N VAL A 8 2.15 21.22 -13.66
CA VAL A 8 1.35 20.07 -14.09
C VAL A 8 1.60 19.84 -15.58
N LEU A 9 2.03 18.63 -15.93
CA LEU A 9 2.21 18.20 -17.31
C LEU A 9 1.04 17.29 -17.68
N PHE A 10 0.08 17.82 -18.44
CA PHE A 10 -1.09 17.07 -18.89
C PHE A 10 -0.73 16.14 -20.05
N ASN A 11 -1.50 15.04 -20.20
CA ASN A 11 -1.34 14.06 -21.27
C ASN A 11 0.08 13.47 -21.35
N THR A 12 0.78 13.39 -20.25
CA THR A 12 2.19 13.02 -20.18
C THR A 12 2.36 11.78 -19.31
N VAL A 13 3.14 10.83 -19.78
CA VAL A 13 3.52 9.63 -19.05
C VAL A 13 5.04 9.61 -18.82
N ALA A 14 5.46 9.07 -17.69
CA ALA A 14 6.86 8.74 -17.44
C ALA A 14 7.13 7.36 -18.05
N THR A 15 8.14 7.26 -18.89
CA THR A 15 8.49 6.04 -19.61
C THR A 15 9.78 5.39 -19.14
N GLU A 16 10.71 6.18 -18.60
CA GLU A 16 12.00 5.69 -18.13
C GLU A 16 12.52 6.57 -16.99
N ALA A 17 13.10 5.96 -15.96
CA ALA A 17 13.86 6.63 -14.92
C ALA A 17 15.37 6.54 -15.24
N LYS A 18 16.06 7.66 -15.28
CA LYS A 18 17.49 7.76 -15.63
C LYS A 18 18.34 8.20 -14.44
N GLY A 19 19.49 7.59 -14.28
CA GLY A 19 20.42 7.90 -13.21
C GLY A 19 21.84 7.44 -13.54
N ASP A 20 22.75 7.66 -12.60
CA ASP A 20 24.16 7.28 -12.72
C ASP A 20 24.49 5.93 -12.04
N GLY A 21 23.48 5.25 -11.54
CA GLY A 21 23.60 4.01 -10.76
C GLY A 21 23.53 4.21 -9.25
N GLU A 22 23.66 5.43 -8.76
CA GLU A 22 23.53 5.80 -7.35
C GLU A 22 22.30 6.70 -7.13
N LEU A 23 22.10 7.69 -8.00
CA LEU A 23 21.06 8.71 -7.88
C LEU A 23 20.22 8.82 -9.15
N LEU A 24 18.93 9.08 -8.96
CA LEU A 24 18.05 9.50 -10.03
C LEU A 24 18.40 10.94 -10.43
N ASN A 25 18.56 11.19 -11.73
CA ASN A 25 18.86 12.52 -12.23
C ASN A 25 17.90 13.01 -13.32
N ALA A 26 17.15 12.11 -13.97
CA ALA A 26 16.13 12.49 -14.93
C ALA A 26 15.02 11.43 -15.02
N VAL A 27 13.87 11.88 -15.51
CA VAL A 27 12.77 11.01 -15.96
C VAL A 27 12.47 11.31 -17.41
N HIS A 28 12.51 10.28 -18.27
CA HIS A 28 12.06 10.40 -19.66
C HIS A 28 10.55 10.44 -19.70
N ILE A 29 10.00 11.45 -20.34
CA ILE A 29 8.56 11.67 -20.42
C ILE A 29 8.12 11.76 -21.88
N LYS A 30 6.88 11.31 -22.12
CA LYS A 30 6.23 11.35 -23.42
C LYS A 30 4.85 11.99 -23.32
N ASN A 31 4.58 12.94 -24.17
CA ASN A 31 3.25 13.48 -24.34
C ASN A 31 2.43 12.57 -25.27
N ASN A 32 1.34 12.00 -24.78
CA ASN A 32 0.51 11.04 -25.53
C ASN A 32 -0.33 11.69 -26.66
N GLN A 33 -0.50 13.01 -26.65
CA GLN A 33 -1.22 13.73 -27.70
C GLN A 33 -0.31 14.21 -28.83
N THR A 34 0.84 14.80 -28.47
CA THR A 34 1.76 15.38 -29.45
C THR A 34 2.86 14.41 -29.91
N GLY A 35 3.10 13.35 -29.12
CA GLY A 35 4.22 12.44 -29.32
C GLY A 35 5.59 13.02 -28.92
N GLU A 36 5.63 14.24 -28.39
CA GLU A 36 6.87 14.87 -27.92
C GLU A 36 7.47 14.08 -26.74
N GLU A 37 8.77 13.81 -26.83
CA GLU A 37 9.52 13.12 -25.80
C GLU A 37 10.70 13.98 -25.33
N LYS A 38 10.97 13.97 -24.03
CA LYS A 38 12.11 14.68 -23.44
C LYS A 38 12.49 14.15 -22.07
N ASP A 39 13.71 14.47 -21.67
CA ASP A 39 14.20 14.20 -20.33
C ASP A 39 13.88 15.37 -19.41
N LEU A 40 13.16 15.10 -18.33
CA LEU A 40 12.88 16.03 -17.26
C LEU A 40 13.91 15.82 -16.14
N GLN A 41 14.72 16.84 -15.85
CA GLN A 41 15.70 16.77 -14.77
C GLN A 41 14.99 16.78 -13.42
N VAL A 42 15.18 15.71 -12.63
CA VAL A 42 14.55 15.51 -11.32
C VAL A 42 15.49 14.73 -10.41
N ASN A 43 15.34 14.92 -9.10
CA ASN A 43 16.12 14.22 -8.08
C ASN A 43 15.29 13.16 -7.33
N GLY A 44 14.01 13.05 -7.63
CA GLY A 44 13.12 12.07 -7.04
C GLY A 44 11.90 11.80 -7.93
N LEU A 45 11.40 10.57 -7.89
CA LEU A 45 10.20 10.14 -8.60
C LEU A 45 9.26 9.44 -7.61
N PHE A 46 8.03 9.93 -7.53
CA PHE A 46 6.99 9.33 -6.70
C PHE A 46 5.80 8.95 -7.57
N TYR A 47 5.30 7.74 -7.38
CA TYR A 47 4.06 7.28 -8.01
C TYR A 47 2.88 7.50 -7.07
N ALA A 48 1.82 8.12 -7.59
CA ALA A 48 0.56 8.36 -6.87
C ALA A 48 -0.62 7.84 -7.71
N ILE A 49 -0.49 6.62 -8.24
CA ILE A 49 -1.44 5.99 -9.17
C ILE A 49 -2.47 5.09 -8.49
N GLY A 50 -2.53 5.11 -7.16
CA GLY A 50 -3.39 4.27 -6.34
C GLY A 50 -2.66 3.09 -5.71
N HIS A 51 -3.42 2.29 -4.96
CA HIS A 51 -2.90 1.10 -4.27
C HIS A 51 -3.74 -0.10 -4.67
N ILE A 52 -3.06 -1.22 -4.89
CA ILE A 52 -3.66 -2.54 -5.01
C ILE A 52 -3.05 -3.38 -3.89
N PRO A 53 -3.85 -3.91 -2.95
CA PRO A 53 -3.31 -4.71 -1.86
C PRO A 53 -2.71 -6.02 -2.40
N ALA A 54 -1.58 -6.45 -1.83
CA ALA A 54 -0.89 -7.68 -2.23
C ALA A 54 -1.55 -8.93 -1.61
N THR A 55 -2.85 -9.07 -1.81
CA THR A 55 -3.69 -10.12 -1.18
C THR A 55 -4.06 -11.27 -2.11
N SER A 56 -3.55 -11.27 -3.34
CA SER A 56 -3.90 -12.28 -4.36
C SER A 56 -3.63 -13.71 -3.90
N VAL A 57 -2.59 -13.93 -3.09
CA VAL A 57 -2.23 -15.25 -2.52
C VAL A 57 -3.24 -15.75 -1.47
N PHE A 58 -4.06 -14.88 -0.91
CA PHE A 58 -5.06 -15.20 0.11
C PHE A 58 -6.48 -15.32 -0.46
N LYS A 59 -6.64 -15.12 -1.77
CA LYS A 59 -7.95 -15.18 -2.43
C LYS A 59 -8.58 -16.58 -2.27
N GLY A 60 -9.77 -16.62 -1.69
CA GLY A 60 -10.47 -17.87 -1.37
C GLY A 60 -10.02 -18.53 -0.07
N LEU A 61 -9.05 -17.99 0.65
CA LEU A 61 -8.61 -18.45 1.97
C LEU A 61 -9.16 -17.54 3.09
N VAL A 62 -9.18 -16.23 2.85
CA VAL A 62 -9.65 -15.21 3.80
C VAL A 62 -10.66 -14.33 3.08
N ASP A 63 -11.64 -13.81 3.79
CA ASP A 63 -12.61 -12.88 3.23
C ASP A 63 -11.94 -11.55 2.85
N LEU A 64 -12.15 -11.15 1.60
CA LEU A 64 -11.68 -9.90 1.03
C LEU A 64 -12.87 -9.03 0.64
N ASP A 65 -12.70 -7.71 0.68
CA ASP A 65 -13.68 -6.80 0.11
C ASP A 65 -13.60 -6.74 -1.43
N GLU A 66 -14.45 -5.94 -2.06
CA GLU A 66 -14.52 -5.77 -3.52
C GLU A 66 -13.22 -5.20 -4.14
N ASP A 67 -12.43 -4.45 -3.34
CA ASP A 67 -11.15 -3.87 -3.74
C ASP A 67 -9.95 -4.79 -3.41
N GLY A 68 -10.21 -5.94 -2.79
CA GLY A 68 -9.21 -6.94 -2.44
C GLY A 68 -8.54 -6.75 -1.06
N TYR A 69 -9.05 -5.85 -0.21
CA TYR A 69 -8.54 -5.70 1.16
C TYR A 69 -9.10 -6.77 2.09
N MET A 70 -8.29 -7.24 3.04
CA MET A 70 -8.73 -8.22 4.04
C MET A 70 -9.77 -7.62 4.98
N LEU A 71 -10.88 -8.32 5.15
CA LEU A 71 -11.92 -7.95 6.09
C LEU A 71 -11.53 -8.38 7.52
N THR A 72 -11.66 -7.45 8.47
CA THR A 72 -11.45 -7.72 9.90
C THR A 72 -12.73 -7.45 10.68
N LYS A 73 -12.89 -8.11 11.83
CA LYS A 73 -13.96 -7.75 12.77
C LYS A 73 -13.70 -6.34 13.31
N PRO A 74 -14.71 -5.46 13.34
CA PRO A 74 -14.53 -4.08 13.79
C PRO A 74 -13.83 -3.97 15.15
N GLY A 75 -12.78 -3.15 15.21
CA GLY A 75 -12.03 -2.93 16.44
C GLY A 75 -10.99 -4.01 16.80
N THR A 76 -10.81 -5.01 15.94
CA THR A 76 -9.84 -6.10 16.11
C THR A 76 -9.03 -6.32 14.84
N SER A 77 -8.02 -7.19 14.90
CA SER A 77 -7.30 -7.68 13.71
C SER A 77 -7.80 -9.04 13.19
N LEU A 78 -8.85 -9.60 13.80
CA LEU A 78 -9.39 -10.93 13.50
C LEU A 78 -10.00 -10.97 12.08
N THR A 79 -9.56 -11.92 11.27
CA THR A 79 -10.12 -12.18 9.93
C THR A 79 -11.27 -13.19 9.99
N SER A 80 -11.76 -13.64 8.84
CA SER A 80 -12.72 -14.74 8.73
C SER A 80 -12.14 -16.11 9.09
N VAL A 81 -10.82 -16.24 9.19
CA VAL A 81 -10.12 -17.50 9.47
C VAL A 81 -9.51 -17.42 10.86
N HIS A 82 -9.81 -18.42 11.69
CA HIS A 82 -9.26 -18.55 13.04
C HIS A 82 -7.73 -18.65 13.00
N GLY A 83 -7.06 -17.91 13.88
CA GLY A 83 -5.58 -17.86 13.93
C GLY A 83 -4.93 -17.00 12.84
N VAL A 84 -5.74 -16.33 11.99
CA VAL A 84 -5.24 -15.41 10.95
C VAL A 84 -5.68 -14.00 11.27
N PHE A 85 -4.69 -13.12 11.37
CA PHE A 85 -4.86 -11.70 11.73
C PHE A 85 -4.41 -10.82 10.58
N ALA A 86 -5.06 -9.66 10.38
CA ALA A 86 -4.68 -8.70 9.36
C ALA A 86 -4.43 -7.33 9.96
N ALA A 87 -3.32 -6.69 9.57
CA ALA A 87 -2.91 -5.38 10.03
C ALA A 87 -2.23 -4.56 8.92
N GLY A 88 -2.18 -3.25 9.09
CA GLY A 88 -1.56 -2.34 8.13
C GLY A 88 -2.37 -2.17 6.85
N ASP A 89 -1.67 -1.82 5.78
CA ASP A 89 -2.27 -1.46 4.49
C ASP A 89 -3.07 -2.60 3.84
N VAL A 90 -2.85 -3.84 4.25
CA VAL A 90 -3.58 -5.01 3.73
C VAL A 90 -5.07 -5.00 4.14
N GLN A 91 -5.43 -4.28 5.22
CA GLN A 91 -6.80 -4.11 5.72
C GLN A 91 -7.23 -2.63 5.82
N ASP A 92 -6.27 -1.68 5.92
CA ASP A 92 -6.56 -0.24 5.99
C ASP A 92 -6.53 0.40 4.60
N LYS A 93 -7.66 0.40 3.90
CA LYS A 93 -7.77 1.08 2.61
C LYS A 93 -7.99 2.59 2.70
N LYS A 94 -8.16 3.14 3.92
CA LYS A 94 -8.53 4.54 4.12
C LYS A 94 -7.35 5.43 4.47
N TYR A 95 -6.61 5.11 5.49
CA TYR A 95 -5.56 5.97 6.04
C TYR A 95 -4.18 5.66 5.45
N ARG A 96 -3.78 4.40 5.47
CA ARG A 96 -2.51 3.93 4.86
C ARG A 96 -1.31 4.76 5.31
N GLN A 97 -1.20 4.95 6.62
CA GLN A 97 -0.11 5.69 7.25
C GLN A 97 0.75 4.77 8.10
N ALA A 98 2.05 5.08 8.20
CA ALA A 98 2.98 4.30 9.02
C ALA A 98 2.50 4.15 10.47
N VAL A 99 1.94 5.22 11.06
CA VAL A 99 1.45 5.20 12.45
C VAL A 99 0.19 4.34 12.60
N THR A 100 -0.73 4.34 11.62
CA THR A 100 -1.92 3.47 11.66
C THR A 100 -1.55 2.01 11.44
N SER A 101 -0.57 1.75 10.58
CA SER A 101 -0.03 0.39 10.37
C SER A 101 0.68 -0.13 11.63
N ALA A 102 1.48 0.69 12.30
CA ALA A 102 2.11 0.32 13.56
C ALA A 102 1.07 0.03 14.67
N GLY A 103 0.03 0.86 14.78
CA GLY A 103 -1.07 0.67 15.74
C GLY A 103 -1.85 -0.63 15.48
N SER A 104 -2.24 -0.89 14.23
CA SER A 104 -2.94 -2.13 13.87
C SER A 104 -2.04 -3.36 14.01
N GLY A 105 -0.73 -3.23 13.74
CA GLY A 105 0.25 -4.29 14.00
C GLY A 105 0.35 -4.65 15.48
N CYS A 106 0.33 -3.65 16.37
CA CYS A 106 0.28 -3.87 17.83
C CYS A 106 -1.02 -4.60 18.24
N ILE A 107 -2.17 -4.21 17.68
CA ILE A 107 -3.45 -4.89 17.92
C ILE A 107 -3.34 -6.37 17.47
N ALA A 108 -2.80 -6.64 16.28
CA ALA A 108 -2.67 -8.01 15.78
C ALA A 108 -1.76 -8.88 16.67
N ALA A 109 -0.67 -8.32 17.19
CA ALA A 109 0.22 -9.04 18.11
C ALA A 109 -0.48 -9.39 19.43
N LEU A 110 -1.26 -8.44 19.98
CA LEU A 110 -2.03 -8.68 21.21
C LEU A 110 -3.18 -9.66 21.02
N ASP A 111 -3.86 -9.60 19.87
CA ASP A 111 -4.92 -10.57 19.53
C ASP A 111 -4.34 -11.99 19.37
N ALA A 112 -3.16 -12.11 18.77
CA ALA A 112 -2.47 -13.40 18.65
C ALA A 112 -2.01 -13.95 20.00
N GLU A 113 -1.43 -13.10 20.87
CA GLU A 113 -1.03 -13.48 22.22
C GLU A 113 -2.21 -14.01 23.05
N ARG A 114 -3.36 -13.31 22.98
CA ARG A 114 -4.57 -13.72 23.70
C ARG A 114 -5.11 -15.06 23.18
N LEU A 115 -5.15 -15.26 21.86
CA LEU A 115 -5.58 -16.51 21.26
C LEU A 115 -4.73 -17.67 21.74
N LEU A 116 -3.39 -17.53 21.74
CA LEU A 116 -2.49 -18.58 22.19
C LEU A 116 -2.67 -18.90 23.67
N ALA A 117 -2.87 -17.87 24.52
CA ALA A 117 -3.12 -18.07 25.94
C ALA A 117 -4.45 -18.78 26.23
N GLU A 118 -5.50 -18.48 25.43
CA GLU A 118 -6.80 -19.17 25.52
C GLU A 118 -6.69 -20.63 25.10
N GLU A 119 -6.00 -20.93 23.98
CA GLU A 119 -5.78 -22.30 23.50
C GLU A 119 -4.94 -23.14 24.47
N GLU A 120 -3.93 -22.54 25.11
CA GLU A 120 -3.15 -23.22 26.17
C GLU A 120 -4.00 -23.55 27.40
N ALA A 121 -4.90 -22.64 27.79
CA ALA A 121 -5.79 -22.86 28.94
C ALA A 121 -6.85 -23.94 28.66
N ASP A 122 -7.37 -24.01 27.44
CA ASP A 122 -8.39 -24.98 27.04
C ASP A 122 -7.79 -26.38 26.77
N GLY A 123 -6.48 -26.47 26.49
CA GLY A 123 -5.75 -27.72 26.23
C GLY A 123 -5.15 -28.37 27.50
N ALA A 124 -5.24 -27.72 28.64
CA ALA A 124 -4.75 -28.18 29.94
C ALA A 124 -5.88 -28.79 30.78
#